data_38fce8863e4212313389a344a1f940d1
#
_entry.id   38fce8863e4212313389a344a1f940d1
#
_cell.length_a   1.000
_cell.length_b   1.000
_cell.length_c   1.000
_cell.angle_alpha   90.00
_cell.angle_beta   90.00
_cell.angle_gamma   90.00
#
_symmetry.space_group_name_H-M   'P 1'
#
loop_
_entity.id
_entity.type
_entity.pdbx_description
1 polymer ?
#
loop_
_entity_poly.entity_id
_entity_poly.type
_entity_poly.pdbx_seq_one_letter_code
_entity_poly.pdbx_strand_id
1 'polypeptide(L)'
;MVFWKTTTWTVFILVLFLMPSQDIPGSREIPGLDKVVHMVFFMIFSILFIRDILKMKGLKNISPLYVLATFLVVLSLAIMIEGLQNKMNLGREGDIIDVFYDIIGFMLGMLFLVFSYRFRSRSS
;
A
#
# COMPACT_ATOMS: atom_id res chain seq x y z
N MET A 1 -6.00 9.88 -17.79
CA MET A 1 -4.98 9.93 -16.73
C MET A 1 -4.70 8.50 -16.23
N VAL A 2 -3.47 8.04 -16.36
CA VAL A 2 -3.13 6.63 -16.07
C VAL A 2 -3.17 6.34 -14.57
N PHE A 3 -2.65 7.24 -13.75
CA PHE A 3 -2.51 7.04 -12.31
C PHE A 3 -3.74 7.42 -11.46
N TRP A 4 -4.91 7.61 -12.05
CA TRP A 4 -6.08 8.08 -11.29
C TRP A 4 -6.51 7.10 -10.18
N LYS A 5 -6.41 5.78 -10.43
CA LYS A 5 -6.76 4.75 -9.43
C LYS A 5 -5.79 4.77 -8.26
N THR A 6 -4.48 4.79 -8.55
CA THR A 6 -3.44 4.88 -7.52
C THR A 6 -3.57 6.19 -6.74
N THR A 7 -3.79 7.31 -7.41
CA THR A 7 -3.97 8.61 -6.75
C THR A 7 -5.18 8.60 -5.81
N THR A 8 -6.33 8.13 -6.29
CA THR A 8 -7.56 8.02 -5.47
C THR A 8 -7.32 7.13 -4.25
N TRP A 9 -6.66 5.98 -4.46
CA TRP A 9 -6.33 5.07 -3.36
C TRP A 9 -5.36 5.67 -2.35
N THR A 10 -4.35 6.42 -2.82
CA THR A 10 -3.41 7.14 -1.95
C THR A 10 -4.12 8.18 -1.09
N VAL A 11 -5.01 8.98 -1.68
CA VAL A 11 -5.82 9.94 -0.92
C VAL A 11 -6.66 9.22 0.13
N PHE A 12 -7.26 8.10 -0.22
CA PHE A 12 -8.06 7.30 0.71
C PHE A 12 -7.22 6.75 1.87
N ILE A 13 -6.02 6.23 1.58
CA ILE A 13 -5.05 5.80 2.60
C ILE A 13 -4.73 6.96 3.56
N LEU A 14 -4.38 8.13 3.02
CA LEU A 14 -4.02 9.28 3.83
C LEU A 14 -5.18 9.73 4.71
N VAL A 15 -6.38 9.82 4.16
CA VAL A 15 -7.58 10.20 4.94
C VAL A 15 -7.82 9.20 6.07
N LEU A 16 -7.78 7.90 5.78
CA LEU A 16 -8.06 6.86 6.77
C LEU A 16 -7.00 6.81 7.87
N PHE A 17 -5.72 6.82 7.50
CA PHE A 17 -4.63 6.67 8.47
C PHE A 17 -4.34 7.94 9.26
N LEU A 18 -4.69 9.11 8.75
CA LEU A 18 -4.58 10.38 9.45
C LEU A 18 -5.87 10.80 10.16
N MET A 19 -6.92 9.97 10.10
CA MET A 19 -8.16 10.17 10.85
C MET A 19 -7.92 9.90 12.34
N PRO A 20 -8.48 10.73 13.26
CA PRO A 20 -8.40 10.44 14.70
C PRO A 20 -8.96 9.05 15.03
N SER A 21 -8.31 8.34 15.96
CA SER A 21 -8.69 6.96 16.31
C SER A 21 -10.12 6.83 16.84
N GLN A 22 -10.62 7.87 17.50
CA GLN A 22 -11.99 7.92 18.01
C GLN A 22 -13.06 7.90 16.91
N ASP A 23 -12.73 8.31 15.70
CA ASP A 23 -13.64 8.38 14.57
C ASP A 23 -13.65 7.10 13.73
N ILE A 24 -12.80 6.11 14.08
CA ILE A 24 -12.71 4.84 13.35
C ILE A 24 -13.45 3.75 14.12
N PRO A 25 -14.57 3.21 13.58
CA PRO A 25 -15.30 2.12 14.23
C PRO A 25 -14.41 0.87 14.42
N GLY A 26 -14.44 0.27 15.61
CA GLY A 26 -13.75 -0.97 15.91
C GLY A 26 -12.24 -0.86 16.12
N SER A 27 -11.64 0.33 15.99
CA SER A 27 -10.19 0.51 16.10
C SER A 27 -9.61 0.12 17.46
N ARG A 28 -10.43 0.16 18.51
CA ARG A 28 -10.05 -0.20 19.89
C ARG A 28 -10.51 -1.58 20.32
N GLU A 29 -11.44 -2.18 19.59
CA GLU A 29 -12.13 -3.42 19.98
C GLU A 29 -11.41 -4.69 19.52
N ILE A 30 -10.69 -4.62 18.40
CA ILE A 30 -10.03 -5.77 17.79
C ILE A 30 -8.51 -5.56 17.81
N PRO A 31 -7.77 -6.31 18.65
CA PRO A 31 -6.31 -6.22 18.68
C PRO A 31 -5.69 -6.57 17.33
N GLY A 32 -4.76 -5.74 16.86
CA GLY A 32 -4.05 -5.96 15.60
C GLY A 32 -4.84 -5.64 14.33
N LEU A 33 -6.07 -5.11 14.44
CA LEU A 33 -6.86 -4.72 13.28
C LEU A 33 -6.17 -3.65 12.44
N ASP A 34 -5.54 -2.66 13.06
CA ASP A 34 -4.80 -1.62 12.39
C ASP A 34 -3.66 -2.18 11.54
N LYS A 35 -2.95 -3.18 12.03
CA LYS A 35 -1.86 -3.84 11.29
C LYS A 35 -2.35 -4.57 10.04
N VAL A 36 -3.47 -5.29 10.15
CA VAL A 36 -4.12 -5.95 9.01
C VAL A 36 -4.58 -4.90 7.99
N VAL A 37 -5.13 -3.79 8.45
CA VAL A 37 -5.56 -2.69 7.59
C VAL A 37 -4.35 -2.11 6.83
N HIS A 38 -3.23 -1.82 7.51
CA HIS A 38 -1.99 -1.39 6.87
C HIS A 38 -1.56 -2.35 5.77
N MET A 39 -1.48 -3.64 6.09
CA MET A 39 -1.08 -4.69 5.15
C MET A 39 -1.98 -4.74 3.90
N VAL A 40 -3.30 -4.75 4.08
CA VAL A 40 -4.26 -4.83 2.97
C VAL A 40 -4.20 -3.57 2.10
N PHE A 41 -4.14 -2.39 2.72
CA PHE A 41 -4.13 -1.12 1.99
C PHE A 41 -2.87 -0.95 1.14
N PHE A 42 -1.71 -1.31 1.69
CA PHE A 42 -0.46 -1.24 0.95
C PHE A 42 -0.30 -2.37 -0.08
N MET A 43 -0.94 -3.52 0.15
CA MET A 43 -1.05 -4.56 -0.88
C MET A 43 -1.80 -4.02 -2.11
N ILE A 44 -2.97 -3.42 -1.90
CA ILE A 44 -3.78 -2.84 -2.98
C ILE A 44 -3.03 -1.69 -3.66
N PHE A 45 -2.42 -0.79 -2.87
CA PHE A 45 -1.60 0.29 -3.40
C PHE A 45 -0.51 -0.21 -4.35
N SER A 46 0.24 -1.23 -3.93
CA SER A 46 1.34 -1.79 -4.70
C SER A 46 0.87 -2.40 -6.02
N ILE A 47 -0.27 -3.12 -5.99
CA ILE A 47 -0.88 -3.69 -7.19
C ILE A 47 -1.29 -2.58 -8.18
N LEU A 48 -1.97 -1.55 -7.70
CA LEU A 48 -2.44 -0.44 -8.53
C LEU A 48 -1.25 0.32 -9.13
N PHE A 49 -0.25 0.64 -8.31
CA PHE A 49 0.90 1.43 -8.72
C PHE A 49 1.72 0.73 -9.82
N ILE A 50 2.04 -0.56 -9.64
CA ILE A 50 2.74 -1.35 -10.67
C ILE A 50 1.91 -1.43 -11.95
N ARG A 51 0.61 -1.67 -11.86
CA ARG A 51 -0.28 -1.74 -13.03
C ARG A 51 -0.29 -0.42 -13.79
N ASP A 52 -0.32 0.69 -13.08
CA ASP A 52 -0.29 2.02 -13.69
C ASP A 52 1.05 2.28 -14.40
N ILE A 53 2.18 1.88 -13.79
CA ILE A 53 3.50 1.98 -14.45
C ILE A 53 3.55 1.13 -15.72
N LEU A 54 3.12 -0.13 -15.66
CA LEU A 54 3.13 -1.02 -16.81
C LEU A 54 2.27 -0.46 -17.95
N LYS A 55 1.11 0.05 -17.62
CA LYS A 55 0.20 0.68 -18.58
C LYS A 55 0.82 1.94 -19.21
N MET A 56 1.41 2.81 -18.39
CA MET A 56 2.05 4.04 -18.85
C MET A 56 3.23 3.75 -19.81
N LYS A 57 4.01 2.71 -19.49
CA LYS A 57 5.18 2.31 -20.29
C LYS A 57 4.87 1.35 -21.42
N GLY A 58 3.63 0.88 -21.55
CA GLY A 58 3.26 -0.11 -22.56
C GLY A 58 3.94 -1.47 -22.37
N LEU A 59 4.28 -1.82 -21.15
CA LEU A 59 5.02 -3.03 -20.83
C LEU A 59 4.09 -4.19 -20.51
N LYS A 60 4.46 -5.38 -20.98
CA LYS A 60 3.72 -6.62 -20.74
C LYS A 60 4.24 -7.40 -19.53
N ASN A 61 5.47 -7.12 -19.10
CA ASN A 61 6.15 -7.86 -18.04
C ASN A 61 6.63 -6.92 -16.94
N ILE A 62 6.67 -7.44 -15.72
CA ILE A 62 7.15 -6.72 -14.55
C ILE A 62 8.68 -6.75 -14.55
N SER A 63 9.31 -5.57 -14.56
CA SER A 63 10.76 -5.42 -14.45
C SER A 63 11.17 -5.27 -12.98
N PRO A 64 12.32 -5.84 -12.57
CA PRO A 64 12.87 -5.61 -11.23
C PRO A 64 13.06 -4.14 -10.86
N LEU A 65 13.38 -3.29 -11.84
CA LEU A 65 13.52 -1.85 -11.64
C LEU A 65 12.22 -1.21 -11.12
N TYR A 66 11.08 -1.59 -11.70
CA TYR A 66 9.78 -1.05 -11.28
C TYR A 66 9.30 -1.62 -9.95
N VAL A 67 9.69 -2.87 -9.65
CA VAL A 67 9.47 -3.46 -8.31
C VAL A 67 10.24 -2.67 -7.26
N LEU A 68 11.52 -2.37 -7.52
CA LEU A 68 12.34 -1.55 -6.62
C LEU A 68 11.77 -0.15 -6.47
N ALA A 69 11.38 0.50 -7.57
CA ALA A 69 10.76 1.83 -7.52
C ALA A 69 9.48 1.82 -6.69
N THR A 70 8.63 0.81 -6.85
CA THR A 70 7.41 0.66 -6.06
C THR A 70 7.72 0.46 -4.58
N PHE A 71 8.72 -0.37 -4.27
CA PHE A 71 9.18 -0.57 -2.89
C PHE A 71 9.61 0.74 -2.23
N LEU A 72 10.41 1.55 -2.92
CA LEU A 72 10.86 2.84 -2.41
C LEU A 72 9.71 3.82 -2.17
N VAL A 73 8.72 3.83 -3.06
CA VAL A 73 7.51 4.65 -2.89
C VAL A 73 6.68 4.16 -1.70
N VAL A 74 6.48 2.85 -1.57
CA VAL A 74 5.78 2.24 -0.43
C VAL A 74 6.47 2.59 0.87
N LEU A 75 7.79 2.39 0.94
CA LEU A 75 8.56 2.68 2.15
C LEU A 75 8.49 4.16 2.52
N SER A 76 8.63 5.05 1.55
CA SER A 76 8.53 6.50 1.77
C SER A 76 7.15 6.91 2.28
N LEU A 77 6.09 6.37 1.67
CA LEU A 77 4.70 6.64 2.07
C LEU A 77 4.42 6.09 3.48
N ALA A 78 4.87 4.87 3.78
CA ALA A 78 4.72 4.25 5.10
C ALA A 78 5.39 5.09 6.20
N ILE A 79 6.65 5.47 6.01
CA ILE A 79 7.40 6.28 6.97
C ILE A 79 6.75 7.66 7.14
N MET A 80 6.28 8.27 6.05
CA MET A 80 5.58 9.56 6.10
C MET A 80 4.30 9.46 6.92
N ILE A 81 3.49 8.43 6.73
CA ILE A 81 2.24 8.23 7.49
C ILE A 81 2.54 8.07 8.97
N GLU A 82 3.51 7.22 9.34
CA GLU A 82 3.89 7.02 10.74
C GLU A 82 4.41 8.30 11.39
N GLY A 83 5.25 9.06 10.69
CA GLY A 83 5.74 10.35 11.14
C GLY A 83 4.62 11.38 11.34
N LEU A 84 3.66 11.43 10.43
CA LEU A 84 2.50 12.32 10.55
C LEU A 84 1.56 11.90 11.68
N GLN A 85 1.33 10.60 11.88
CA GLN A 85 0.52 10.10 13.00
C GLN A 85 1.12 10.52 14.35
N ASN A 86 2.43 10.40 14.51
CA ASN A 86 3.13 10.85 15.73
C ASN A 86 3.03 12.37 15.90
N LYS A 87 3.27 13.12 14.83
CA LYS A 87 3.31 14.59 14.88
C LYS A 87 1.95 15.22 15.10
N MET A 88 0.90 14.65 14.52
CA MET A 88 -0.46 15.19 14.60
C MET A 88 -1.19 14.83 15.89
N ASN A 89 -0.65 13.94 16.70
CA ASN A 89 -1.21 13.52 17.99
C ASN A 89 -2.70 13.14 17.92
N LEU A 90 -3.02 12.23 16.98
CA LEU A 90 -4.40 11.83 16.64
C LEU A 90 -4.98 10.74 17.55
N GLY A 91 -4.42 10.55 18.77
CA GLY A 91 -4.75 9.40 19.64
C GLY A 91 -4.20 8.08 19.11
N ARG A 92 -3.33 8.14 18.11
CA ARG A 92 -2.55 7.02 17.54
C ARG A 92 -1.08 7.36 17.71
N GLU A 93 -0.32 6.39 18.18
CA GLU A 93 1.14 6.47 18.16
C GLU A 93 1.63 5.81 16.88
N GLY A 94 2.52 6.49 16.15
CA GLY A 94 3.20 5.87 15.01
C GLY A 94 4.05 4.70 15.51
N ASP A 95 3.92 3.56 14.86
CA ASP A 95 4.59 2.33 15.24
C ASP A 95 5.41 1.79 14.07
N ILE A 96 6.70 1.61 14.29
CA ILE A 96 7.60 1.02 13.28
C ILE A 96 7.10 -0.36 12.82
N ILE A 97 6.36 -1.08 13.66
CA ILE A 97 5.74 -2.37 13.32
C ILE A 97 4.72 -2.19 12.19
N ASP A 98 3.99 -1.08 12.14
CA ASP A 98 3.05 -0.80 11.06
C ASP A 98 3.76 -0.66 9.71
N VAL A 99 4.97 -0.09 9.70
CA VAL A 99 5.82 -0.05 8.50
C VAL A 99 6.18 -1.45 8.02
N PHE A 100 6.46 -2.39 8.94
CA PHE A 100 6.69 -3.79 8.57
C PHE A 100 5.47 -4.42 7.92
N TYR A 101 4.27 -4.18 8.42
CA TYR A 101 3.04 -4.67 7.82
C TYR A 101 2.78 -4.05 6.45
N ASP A 102 3.13 -2.79 6.25
CA ASP A 102 3.07 -2.12 4.94
C ASP A 102 3.99 -2.83 3.92
N ILE A 103 5.21 -3.19 4.34
CA ILE A 103 6.16 -3.93 3.52
C ILE A 103 5.64 -5.35 3.21
N ILE A 104 5.04 -6.03 4.19
CA ILE A 104 4.39 -7.34 3.96
C ILE A 104 3.27 -7.20 2.94
N GLY A 105 2.47 -6.16 3.04
CA GLY A 105 1.43 -5.84 2.05
C GLY A 105 2.01 -5.65 0.64
N PHE A 106 3.09 -4.90 0.51
CA PHE A 106 3.82 -4.76 -0.75
C PHE A 106 4.27 -6.12 -1.29
N MET A 107 4.88 -6.97 -0.47
CA MET A 107 5.34 -8.29 -0.89
C MET A 107 4.18 -9.17 -1.36
N LEU A 108 3.06 -9.18 -0.65
CA LEU A 108 1.86 -9.92 -1.05
C LEU A 108 1.29 -9.40 -2.36
N GLY A 109 1.28 -8.08 -2.57
CA GLY A 109 0.87 -7.46 -3.82
C GLY A 109 1.74 -7.88 -5.00
N MET A 110 3.06 -7.93 -4.81
CA MET A 110 4.00 -8.37 -5.83
C MET A 110 3.81 -9.86 -6.16
N LEU A 111 3.65 -10.71 -5.15
CA LEU A 111 3.37 -12.14 -5.35
C LEU A 111 2.07 -12.34 -6.15
N PHE A 112 1.02 -11.65 -5.78
CA PHE A 112 -0.25 -11.70 -6.51
C PHE A 112 -0.08 -11.33 -7.98
N LEU A 113 0.66 -10.27 -8.28
CA LEU A 113 0.91 -9.84 -9.65
C LEU A 113 1.75 -10.84 -10.43
N VAL A 114 2.82 -11.36 -9.84
CA VAL A 114 3.69 -12.35 -10.51
C VAL A 114 2.88 -13.60 -10.87
N PHE A 115 2.06 -14.11 -9.95
CA PHE A 115 1.18 -15.23 -10.24
C PHE A 115 0.17 -14.91 -11.34
N SER A 116 -0.50 -13.76 -11.26
CA SER A 116 -1.50 -13.34 -12.25
C SER A 116 -0.90 -13.25 -13.66
N TYR A 117 0.30 -12.70 -13.79
CA TYR A 117 0.98 -12.59 -15.09
C TYR A 117 1.45 -13.94 -15.61
N ARG A 118 1.95 -14.83 -14.76
CA ARG A 118 2.36 -16.18 -15.16
C ARG A 118 1.18 -17.02 -15.67
N PHE A 119 0.04 -16.98 -14.97
CA PHE A 119 -1.15 -17.71 -15.41
C PHE A 119 -1.68 -17.18 -16.75
N ARG A 120 -1.68 -15.86 -16.94
CA ARG A 120 -2.11 -15.23 -18.19
C ARG A 120 -1.21 -15.59 -19.37
N SER A 121 0.09 -15.70 -19.15
CA SER A 121 1.06 -16.11 -20.18
C SER A 121 0.92 -17.56 -20.59
N ARG A 122 0.39 -18.44 -19.74
CA ARG A 122 0.18 -19.87 -20.05
C ARG A 122 -1.13 -20.17 -20.77
N SER A 123 -2.12 -19.27 -20.68
CA SER A 123 -3.43 -19.45 -21.31
C SER A 123 -3.56 -18.76 -22.68
N SER A 124 -2.53 -18.10 -23.15
CA SER A 124 -2.39 -17.54 -24.50
C SER A 124 -1.33 -18.34 -25.29
#